data_b5d3825e337487df320787c4df604185
#
_entry.id   b5d3825e337487df320787c4df604185
#
_cell.length_a   1.000
_cell.length_b   1.000
_cell.length_c   1.000
_cell.angle_alpha   90.00
_cell.angle_beta   90.00
_cell.angle_gamma   90.00
#
_symmetry.space_group_name_H-M   'P 1'
#
loop_
_entity.id
_entity.type
_entity.pdbx_description
1 polymer ?
#
loop_
_entity_poly.entity_id
_entity_poly.type
_entity_poly.pdbx_seq_one_letter_code
_entity_poly.pdbx_strand_id
1 'polypeptide(L)'
;MKRILFICLGNICRSPMAEAIMRKMVKERGLDKEYKIDSAGLISYHEGEGADPRMKSHAYRHGYQLTHISRPIREIDFDLFDLIVSMDDSNWDRLHRLAPTTEAEAKIVRMTDYCQTHVIDHVPDP
;
A
#
# COMPACT_ATOMS: atom_id res chain seq x y z
N MET A 1 -8.91 1.87 15.96
CA MET A 1 -8.44 2.34 14.65
C MET A 1 -7.76 1.20 13.91
N LYS A 2 -8.16 0.94 12.69
CA LYS A 2 -7.54 -0.07 11.85
C LYS A 2 -6.42 0.55 11.01
N ARG A 3 -5.26 -0.08 10.99
CA ARG A 3 -4.07 0.43 10.29
C ARG A 3 -3.70 -0.50 9.16
N ILE A 4 -3.67 0.05 7.94
CA ILE A 4 -3.44 -0.71 6.70
C ILE A 4 -2.22 -0.17 5.97
N LEU A 5 -1.29 -1.04 5.62
CA LEU A 5 -0.07 -0.71 4.90
C LEU A 5 -0.06 -1.40 3.54
N PHE A 6 0.04 -0.63 2.47
CA PHE A 6 0.17 -1.15 1.10
C PHE A 6 1.64 -1.26 0.71
N ILE A 7 2.02 -2.38 0.10
CA ILE A 7 3.41 -2.67 -0.25
C ILE A 7 3.57 -2.94 -1.75
N CYS A 8 4.52 -2.27 -2.38
CA CYS A 8 5.03 -2.64 -3.70
C CYS A 8 6.55 -2.56 -3.67
N LEU A 9 7.23 -2.82 -4.78
CA LEU A 9 8.68 -2.91 -4.78
C LEU A 9 9.34 -1.58 -4.38
N GLY A 10 9.09 -0.51 -5.13
CA GLY A 10 9.75 0.79 -4.94
C GLY A 10 8.96 1.86 -4.22
N ASN A 11 7.68 1.60 -3.93
CA ASN A 11 6.78 2.56 -3.28
C ASN A 11 6.61 3.88 -4.06
N ILE A 12 6.62 3.82 -5.39
CA ILE A 12 6.42 5.00 -6.24
C ILE A 12 5.25 4.89 -7.21
N CYS A 13 4.72 3.69 -7.43
CA CYS A 13 3.64 3.44 -8.40
C CYS A 13 2.39 2.86 -7.76
N ARG A 14 2.37 1.52 -7.60
CA ARG A 14 1.17 0.78 -7.20
C ARG A 14 0.72 1.06 -5.78
N SER A 15 1.63 0.99 -4.80
CA SER A 15 1.25 1.15 -3.41
C SER A 15 0.83 2.60 -3.07
N PRO A 16 1.48 3.67 -3.59
CA PRO A 16 0.97 5.02 -3.38
C PRO A 16 -0.41 5.22 -4.00
N MET A 17 -0.68 4.62 -5.16
CA MET A 17 -2.00 4.71 -5.80
C MET A 17 -3.07 4.00 -4.98
N ALA A 18 -2.78 2.79 -4.50
CA ALA A 18 -3.69 2.04 -3.63
C ALA A 18 -3.99 2.80 -2.35
N GLU A 19 -2.97 3.39 -1.75
CA GLU A 19 -3.11 4.23 -0.56
C GLU A 19 -4.06 5.40 -0.83
N ALA A 20 -3.88 6.12 -1.94
CA ALA A 20 -4.69 7.28 -2.29
C ALA A 20 -6.15 6.89 -2.53
N ILE A 21 -6.38 5.78 -3.23
CA ILE A 21 -7.73 5.27 -3.50
C ILE A 21 -8.44 4.93 -2.19
N MET A 22 -7.77 4.18 -1.32
CA MET A 22 -8.35 3.77 -0.04
C MET A 22 -8.66 4.97 0.86
N ARG A 23 -7.75 5.94 0.93
CA ARG A 23 -7.97 7.17 1.70
C ARG A 23 -9.21 7.91 1.23
N LYS A 24 -9.39 8.03 -0.09
CA LYS A 24 -10.55 8.70 -0.66
C LYS A 24 -11.83 7.94 -0.32
N MET A 25 -11.82 6.62 -0.45
CA MET A 25 -12.98 5.78 -0.14
C MET A 25 -13.42 5.92 1.32
N VAL A 26 -12.48 5.83 2.26
CA VAL A 26 -12.83 5.93 3.70
C VAL A 26 -13.31 7.34 4.06
N LYS A 27 -12.75 8.37 3.43
CA LYS A 27 -13.18 9.75 3.65
C LYS A 27 -14.60 9.97 3.15
N GLU A 28 -14.92 9.47 1.95
CA GLU A 28 -16.26 9.60 1.36
C GLU A 28 -17.32 8.88 2.19
N ARG A 29 -16.94 7.83 2.92
CA ARG A 29 -17.84 7.09 3.79
C ARG A 29 -17.85 7.59 5.24
N GLY A 30 -17.10 8.66 5.54
CA GLY A 30 -17.02 9.21 6.89
C GLY A 30 -16.23 8.35 7.86
N LEU A 31 -15.34 7.47 7.35
CA LEU A 31 -14.57 6.52 8.16
C LEU A 31 -13.10 6.91 8.33
N ASP A 32 -12.71 8.10 7.91
CA ASP A 32 -11.32 8.56 7.92
C ASP A 32 -10.70 8.61 9.32
N LYS A 33 -11.50 8.71 10.37
CA LYS A 33 -11.03 8.66 11.76
C LYS A 33 -10.83 7.23 12.27
N GLU A 34 -11.40 6.24 11.58
CA GLU A 34 -11.35 4.84 11.98
C GLU A 34 -10.24 4.05 11.28
N TYR A 35 -9.63 4.63 10.25
CA TYR A 35 -8.59 3.97 9.45
C TYR A 35 -7.36 4.85 9.32
N LYS A 36 -6.18 4.23 9.53
CA LYS A 36 -4.90 4.83 9.18
C LYS A 36 -4.32 4.06 8.01
N ILE A 37 -4.04 4.75 6.91
CA ILE A 37 -3.60 4.13 5.67
C ILE A 37 -2.26 4.72 5.26
N ASP A 38 -1.31 3.84 4.90
CA ASP A 38 0.03 4.23 4.47
C ASP A 38 0.53 3.26 3.41
N SER A 39 1.69 3.51 2.86
CA SER A 39 2.35 2.61 1.93
C SER A 39 3.85 2.63 2.13
N ALA A 40 4.51 1.55 1.71
CA ALA A 40 5.97 1.41 1.81
C ALA A 40 6.48 0.49 0.71
N GLY A 41 7.79 0.49 0.47
CA GLY A 41 8.44 -0.35 -0.52
C GLY A 41 9.24 -1.46 0.11
N LEU A 42 9.62 -2.45 -0.71
CA LEU A 42 10.50 -3.53 -0.29
C LEU A 42 11.98 -3.15 -0.44
N ILE A 43 12.27 -2.17 -1.29
CA ILE A 43 13.62 -1.66 -1.51
C ILE A 43 13.68 -0.17 -1.20
N SER A 44 14.88 0.33 -0.93
CA SER A 44 15.09 1.74 -0.57
C SER A 44 15.54 2.61 -1.75
N TYR A 45 15.57 2.07 -2.97
CA TYR A 45 16.10 2.76 -4.15
C TYR A 45 15.45 4.12 -4.40
N HIS A 46 14.14 4.21 -4.16
CA HIS A 46 13.39 5.46 -4.36
C HIS A 46 13.07 6.18 -3.04
N GLU A 47 13.74 5.83 -1.95
CA GLU A 47 13.50 6.45 -0.65
C GLU A 47 13.64 7.97 -0.74
N GLY A 48 12.65 8.68 -0.22
CA GLY A 48 12.62 10.15 -0.26
C GLY A 48 12.04 10.74 -1.53
N GLU A 49 11.75 9.92 -2.54
CA GLU A 49 11.15 10.39 -3.78
C GLU A 49 9.62 10.40 -3.68
N GLY A 50 8.98 11.31 -4.41
CA GLY A 50 7.53 11.29 -4.59
C GLY A 50 7.12 10.16 -5.52
N ALA A 51 5.82 10.00 -5.73
CA ALA A 51 5.29 9.00 -6.64
C ALA A 51 5.77 9.25 -8.07
N ASP A 52 5.80 8.17 -8.89
CA ASP A 52 6.16 8.26 -10.29
C ASP A 52 5.32 9.34 -11.00
N PRO A 53 5.95 10.26 -11.78
CA PRO A 53 5.23 11.35 -12.42
C PRO A 53 4.07 10.91 -13.33
N ARG A 54 4.24 9.78 -14.03
CA ARG A 54 3.18 9.24 -14.90
C ARG A 54 1.99 8.78 -14.07
N MET A 55 2.24 8.14 -12.94
CA MET A 55 1.20 7.71 -12.02
C MET A 55 0.52 8.90 -11.36
N LYS A 56 1.27 9.95 -11.00
CA LYS A 56 0.70 11.18 -10.45
C LYS A 56 -0.27 11.83 -11.43
N SER A 57 0.12 11.96 -12.70
CA SER A 57 -0.72 12.53 -13.75
C SER A 57 -2.00 11.70 -13.94
N HIS A 58 -1.84 10.39 -14.01
CA HIS A 58 -2.97 9.47 -14.17
C HIS A 58 -3.95 9.60 -13.01
N ALA A 59 -3.42 9.57 -11.79
CA ALA A 59 -4.23 9.68 -10.57
C ALA A 59 -4.97 11.01 -10.52
N TYR A 60 -4.29 12.11 -10.84
CA TYR A 60 -4.90 13.44 -10.82
C TYR A 60 -6.10 13.52 -11.77
N ARG A 61 -5.98 12.95 -12.97
CA ARG A 61 -7.08 12.91 -13.94
C ARG A 61 -8.29 12.13 -13.43
N HIS A 62 -8.09 11.20 -12.50
CA HIS A 62 -9.15 10.41 -11.88
C HIS A 62 -9.56 10.91 -10.50
N GLY A 63 -9.11 12.11 -10.11
CA GLY A 63 -9.50 12.74 -8.85
C GLY A 63 -8.70 12.31 -7.63
N TYR A 64 -7.53 11.73 -7.82
CA TYR A 64 -6.65 11.31 -6.72
C TYR A 64 -5.38 12.14 -6.69
N GLN A 65 -4.88 12.44 -5.47
CA GLN A 65 -3.61 13.12 -5.29
C GLN A 65 -2.62 12.17 -4.61
N LEU A 66 -1.47 11.95 -5.26
CA LEU A 66 -0.41 11.11 -4.71
C LEU A 66 0.62 12.02 -4.03
N THR A 67 0.49 12.17 -2.73
CA THR A 67 1.38 13.02 -1.91
C THR A 67 2.39 12.22 -1.11
N HIS A 68 2.30 10.89 -1.14
CA HIS A 68 3.17 10.03 -0.37
C HIS A 68 4.63 10.13 -0.84
N ILE A 69 5.55 10.13 0.12
CA ILE A 69 6.99 10.06 -0.14
C ILE A 69 7.44 8.62 0.08
N SER A 70 8.17 8.08 -0.89
CA SER A 70 8.63 6.70 -0.87
C SER A 70 9.50 6.41 0.35
N ARG A 71 9.23 5.29 1.03
CA ARG A 71 10.03 4.78 2.13
C ARG A 71 10.08 3.26 2.11
N PRO A 72 11.17 2.63 2.57
CA PRO A 72 11.22 1.19 2.69
C PRO A 72 10.39 0.71 3.88
N ILE A 73 9.93 -0.55 3.83
CA ILE A 73 9.30 -1.19 4.98
C ILE A 73 10.34 -1.40 6.09
N ARG A 74 9.92 -1.28 7.34
CA ARG A 74 10.75 -1.50 8.52
C ARG A 74 10.13 -2.58 9.39
N GLU A 75 10.95 -3.19 10.24
CA GLU A 75 10.47 -4.25 11.13
C GLU A 75 9.32 -3.78 12.01
N ILE A 76 9.37 -2.54 12.48
CA ILE A 76 8.31 -1.98 13.32
C ILE A 76 6.96 -1.88 12.59
N ASP A 77 6.96 -1.82 11.25
CA ASP A 77 5.72 -1.76 10.48
C ASP A 77 4.88 -3.02 10.69
N PHE A 78 5.51 -4.18 10.91
CA PHE A 78 4.80 -5.42 11.18
C PHE A 78 4.05 -5.39 12.52
N ASP A 79 4.49 -4.55 13.46
CA ASP A 79 3.80 -4.36 14.73
C ASP A 79 2.75 -3.25 14.64
N LEU A 80 3.06 -2.17 13.91
CA LEU A 80 2.22 -0.99 13.84
C LEU A 80 0.95 -1.17 13.02
N PHE A 81 0.99 -2.02 11.99
CA PHE A 81 -0.13 -2.18 11.07
C PHE A 81 -0.89 -3.47 11.33
N ASP A 82 -2.21 -3.41 11.17
CA ASP A 82 -3.09 -4.57 11.34
C ASP A 82 -3.15 -5.42 10.07
N LEU A 83 -3.05 -4.78 8.91
CA LEU A 83 -3.00 -5.46 7.62
C LEU A 83 -1.83 -4.92 6.80
N ILE A 84 -1.11 -5.83 6.14
CA ILE A 84 -0.03 -5.50 5.21
C ILE A 84 -0.40 -6.10 3.87
N VAL A 85 -0.71 -5.25 2.89
CA VAL A 85 -1.29 -5.66 1.62
C VAL A 85 -0.23 -5.69 0.54
N SER A 86 0.07 -6.89 0.01
CA SER A 86 1.01 -7.07 -1.10
C SER A 86 0.32 -6.84 -2.43
N MET A 87 1.03 -6.22 -3.39
CA MET A 87 0.50 -5.90 -4.70
C MET A 87 0.62 -7.06 -5.70
N ASP A 88 1.58 -7.97 -5.49
CA ASP A 88 1.79 -9.13 -6.35
C ASP A 88 2.42 -10.29 -5.56
N ASP A 89 2.58 -11.45 -6.21
CA ASP A 89 3.12 -12.64 -5.57
C ASP A 89 4.58 -12.50 -5.17
N SER A 90 5.38 -11.74 -5.92
CA SER A 90 6.78 -11.47 -5.57
C SER A 90 6.87 -10.67 -4.28
N ASN A 91 6.03 -9.65 -4.12
CA ASN A 91 5.95 -8.87 -2.87
C ASN A 91 5.48 -9.75 -1.72
N TRP A 92 4.49 -10.62 -1.95
CA TRP A 92 3.99 -11.58 -0.98
C TRP A 92 5.11 -12.45 -0.41
N ASP A 93 5.89 -13.07 -1.29
CA ASP A 93 6.98 -13.95 -0.89
C ASP A 93 8.05 -13.21 -0.09
N ARG A 94 8.43 -12.02 -0.53
CA ARG A 94 9.44 -11.22 0.18
C ARG A 94 8.95 -10.76 1.54
N LEU A 95 7.69 -10.36 1.66
CA LEU A 95 7.11 -9.96 2.95
C LEU A 95 7.12 -11.10 3.94
N HIS A 96 6.79 -12.31 3.51
CA HIS A 96 6.83 -13.49 4.39
C HIS A 96 8.24 -13.79 4.88
N ARG A 97 9.26 -13.56 4.06
CA ARG A 97 10.66 -13.72 4.47
C ARG A 97 11.14 -12.63 5.42
N LEU A 98 10.57 -11.43 5.31
CA LEU A 98 10.95 -10.30 6.17
C LEU A 98 10.19 -10.29 7.50
N ALA A 99 9.04 -10.94 7.58
CA ALA A 99 8.21 -10.95 8.77
C ALA A 99 8.96 -11.59 9.93
N PRO A 100 9.07 -10.90 11.08
CA PRO A 100 9.86 -11.41 12.21
C PRO A 100 9.19 -12.51 13.01
N THR A 101 7.88 -12.67 12.89
CA THR A 101 7.11 -13.65 13.67
C THR A 101 5.99 -14.26 12.85
N THR A 102 5.43 -15.38 13.33
CA THR A 102 4.25 -16.00 12.72
C THR A 102 3.04 -15.06 12.76
N GLU A 103 2.92 -14.29 13.84
CA GLU A 103 1.85 -13.31 13.97
C GLU A 103 1.94 -12.20 12.92
N ALA A 104 3.16 -11.75 12.63
CA ALA A 104 3.41 -10.77 11.58
C ALA A 104 3.05 -11.35 10.20
N GLU A 105 3.41 -12.60 9.92
CA GLU A 105 3.04 -13.26 8.67
C GLU A 105 1.53 -13.34 8.46
N ALA A 106 0.78 -13.54 9.54
CA ALA A 106 -0.68 -13.63 9.48
C ALA A 106 -1.35 -12.31 9.05
N LYS A 107 -0.64 -11.19 9.18
CA LYS A 107 -1.14 -9.87 8.76
C LYS A 107 -1.00 -9.61 7.26
N ILE A 108 -0.19 -10.41 6.57
CA ILE A 108 0.10 -10.21 5.14
C ILE A 108 -1.02 -10.79 4.31
N VAL A 109 -1.62 -9.94 3.47
CA VAL A 109 -2.71 -10.34 2.56
C VAL A 109 -2.36 -9.90 1.13
N ARG A 110 -3.01 -10.50 0.14
CA ARG A 110 -2.85 -10.11 -1.26
C ARG A 110 -3.91 -9.08 -1.62
N MET A 111 -3.51 -8.11 -2.43
CA MET A 111 -4.45 -7.11 -2.94
C MET A 111 -5.61 -7.76 -3.69
N THR A 112 -5.32 -8.80 -4.49
CA THR A 112 -6.35 -9.54 -5.23
C THR A 112 -7.38 -10.19 -4.29
N ASP A 113 -6.94 -10.78 -3.18
CA ASP A 113 -7.83 -11.37 -2.20
C ASP A 113 -8.68 -10.31 -1.51
N TYR A 114 -8.08 -9.18 -1.20
CA TYR A 114 -8.75 -8.06 -0.56
C TYR A 114 -9.80 -7.42 -1.48
N CYS A 115 -9.54 -7.39 -2.77
CA CYS A 115 -10.40 -6.76 -3.77
C CYS A 115 -11.40 -7.69 -4.45
N GLN A 116 -11.53 -8.94 -3.99
CA GLN A 116 -12.49 -9.90 -4.59
C GLN A 116 -13.92 -9.38 -4.59
N THR A 117 -14.29 -8.57 -3.61
CA THR A 117 -15.62 -7.97 -3.52
C THR A 117 -15.65 -6.54 -4.05
N HIS A 118 -14.55 -6.07 -4.62
CA HIS A 118 -14.41 -4.73 -5.16
C HIS A 118 -14.05 -4.78 -6.64
N VAL A 119 -14.28 -3.71 -7.35
CA VAL A 119 -14.11 -3.64 -8.81
C VAL A 119 -12.65 -3.67 -9.26
N ILE A 120 -11.70 -3.48 -8.34
CA ILE A 120 -10.28 -3.37 -8.66
C ILE A 120 -9.60 -4.73 -8.45
N ASP A 121 -9.17 -5.38 -9.54
CA ASP A 121 -8.43 -6.64 -9.47
C ASP A 121 -6.97 -6.44 -9.08
N HIS A 122 -6.34 -5.43 -9.64
CA HIS A 122 -4.97 -5.06 -9.33
C HIS A 122 -4.70 -3.61 -9.72
N VAL A 123 -3.65 -3.04 -9.15
CA VAL A 123 -3.20 -1.69 -9.52
C VAL A 123 -2.10 -1.85 -10.58
N PRO A 124 -2.33 -1.40 -11.82
CA PRO A 124 -1.37 -1.60 -12.91
C PRO A 124 -0.10 -0.76 -12.73
N ASP A 125 1.01 -1.27 -13.25
CA ASP A 125 2.23 -0.48 -13.37
C ASP A 125 2.08 0.50 -14.55
N PRO A 126 2.64 1.69 -14.42
CA PRO A 126 2.64 2.66 -15.51
C PRO A 126 3.55 2.25 -16.66
#